data_f7e65a8158c723e5b151d9dc672ceef9
#
_entry.id   f7e65a8158c723e5b151d9dc672ceef9
#
_cell.length_a   1.000
_cell.length_b   1.000
_cell.length_c   1.000
_cell.angle_alpha   90.00
_cell.angle_beta   90.00
_cell.angle_gamma   90.00
#
_symmetry.space_group_name_H-M   'P 1'
#
loop_
_entity.id
_entity.type
_entity.pdbx_description
1 polymer ?
#
loop_
_entity_poly.entity_id
_entity_poly.type
_entity_poly.pdbx_seq_one_letter_code
_entity_poly.pdbx_strand_id
1 'polypeptide(L)'
;MDADIHKLFESDFYRILDFKCRCTECTTSKSEYSNAFCISFVRRGNFLFNVFRRSLDSYTGCVLVTKPGYERTVTHKHAIPDECTIFEFKNSFYKELLEQYGQLKFFVDNDIHSTLIKTDPELELLHYEAIRSIIQRSAKLKIDSLVMELLEMTLPNIADYQPNYKVNDQLKRNHLVTIERSKEYMTENFSRDISLEEIASYSYVSCFHFSRIFKNFSSYSPYQFLLQLRLKNAEILLRKSQLPVNDIAFSSGFNSVEHFTAAFRKKYGCPPSRYRVAGRLTN
;
A
#
# COMPACT_ATOMS: atom_id res chain seq x y z
N MET A 1 -2.54 23.59 -2.55
CA MET A 1 -3.73 22.69 -2.49
C MET A 1 -4.43 22.93 -1.18
N ASP A 2 -5.76 23.05 -1.16
CA ASP A 2 -6.52 23.19 0.11
C ASP A 2 -6.67 21.80 0.73
N ALA A 3 -5.90 21.55 1.79
CA ALA A 3 -5.86 20.25 2.42
C ALA A 3 -5.43 20.35 3.89
N ASP A 4 -5.95 19.45 4.70
CA ASP A 4 -5.44 19.18 6.04
C ASP A 4 -4.24 18.23 5.94
N ILE A 5 -3.09 18.69 6.42
CA ILE A 5 -1.86 17.90 6.44
C ILE A 5 -1.39 17.76 7.87
N HIS A 6 -1.44 16.54 8.40
CA HIS A 6 -0.98 16.23 9.75
C HIS A 6 0.27 15.35 9.70
N LYS A 7 1.32 15.75 10.44
CA LYS A 7 2.48 14.89 10.63
C LYS A 7 2.15 13.80 11.62
N LEU A 8 2.15 12.53 11.15
CA LEU A 8 1.90 11.36 11.99
C LEU A 8 3.17 10.88 12.69
N PHE A 9 4.31 10.96 12.00
CA PHE A 9 5.60 10.48 12.53
C PHE A 9 6.77 11.18 11.83
N GLU A 10 7.91 11.27 12.52
CA GLU A 10 9.15 11.77 11.93
C GLU A 10 10.34 10.95 12.43
N SER A 11 11.18 10.53 11.48
CA SER A 11 12.45 9.86 11.67
C SER A 11 13.62 10.77 11.23
N ASP A 12 14.83 10.28 11.39
CA ASP A 12 16.02 11.02 10.95
C ASP A 12 16.11 11.13 9.42
N PHE A 13 15.44 10.22 8.68
CA PHE A 13 15.54 10.10 7.22
C PHE A 13 14.20 10.21 6.48
N TYR A 14 13.04 10.23 7.15
CA TYR A 14 11.73 10.44 6.54
C TYR A 14 10.74 11.08 7.51
N ARG A 15 9.59 11.53 6.98
CA ARG A 15 8.38 11.84 7.75
C ARG A 15 7.17 11.19 7.11
N ILE A 16 6.16 10.90 7.92
CA ILE A 16 4.88 10.34 7.47
C ILE A 16 3.80 11.39 7.70
N LEU A 17 3.08 11.70 6.64
CA LEU A 17 2.03 12.70 6.63
C LEU A 17 0.67 12.05 6.34
N ASP A 18 -0.35 12.47 7.08
CA ASP A 18 -1.76 12.24 6.75
C ASP A 18 -2.25 13.45 5.94
N PHE A 19 -2.62 13.21 4.71
CA PHE A 19 -3.14 14.21 3.80
C PHE A 19 -4.62 13.97 3.56
N LYS A 20 -5.45 15.00 3.78
CA LYS A 20 -6.88 15.00 3.50
C LYS A 20 -7.25 16.24 2.70
N CYS A 21 -7.69 16.03 1.47
CA CYS A 21 -8.17 17.11 0.62
C CYS A 21 -9.46 17.72 1.19
N ARG A 22 -9.58 19.04 1.17
CA ARG A 22 -10.82 19.77 1.53
C ARG A 22 -11.66 20.15 0.32
N CYS A 23 -11.18 19.82 -0.90
CA CYS A 23 -11.90 20.19 -2.12
C CYS A 23 -13.24 19.45 -2.19
N THR A 24 -14.31 20.19 -2.45
CA THR A 24 -15.66 19.67 -2.67
C THR A 24 -16.04 19.66 -4.15
N GLU A 25 -15.24 20.31 -5.00
CA GLU A 25 -15.48 20.46 -6.44
C GLU A 25 -14.33 19.88 -7.26
N CYS A 26 -14.64 19.39 -8.46
CA CYS A 26 -13.66 18.87 -9.41
C CYS A 26 -12.86 19.99 -10.05
N THR A 27 -11.85 20.50 -9.35
CA THR A 27 -10.97 21.57 -9.78
C THR A 27 -9.53 21.11 -9.94
N THR A 28 -8.72 21.90 -10.63
CA THR A 28 -7.27 21.69 -10.69
C THR A 28 -6.58 22.61 -9.68
N SER A 29 -5.69 22.05 -8.88
CA SER A 29 -4.91 22.80 -7.89
C SER A 29 -3.99 23.84 -8.57
N LYS A 30 -3.54 24.82 -7.81
CA LYS A 30 -2.38 25.64 -8.20
C LYS A 30 -1.17 24.75 -8.39
N SER A 31 -0.21 25.20 -9.22
CA SER A 31 1.08 24.53 -9.37
C SER A 31 1.84 24.52 -8.05
N GLU A 32 2.40 23.37 -7.71
CA GLU A 32 3.22 23.14 -6.53
C GLU A 32 4.52 22.47 -6.95
N TYR A 33 5.62 22.85 -6.30
CA TYR A 33 6.92 22.25 -6.55
C TYR A 33 7.18 21.08 -5.60
N SER A 34 7.59 19.93 -6.14
CA SER A 34 7.96 18.76 -5.35
C SER A 34 9.41 18.87 -4.87
N ASN A 35 9.61 18.92 -3.54
CA ASN A 35 10.93 19.09 -2.93
C ASN A 35 11.53 17.80 -2.37
N ALA A 36 10.79 16.70 -2.39
CA ALA A 36 11.21 15.45 -1.77
C ALA A 36 10.83 14.24 -2.63
N PHE A 37 11.55 13.13 -2.42
CA PHE A 37 11.11 11.82 -2.89
C PHE A 37 9.98 11.34 -1.99
N CYS A 38 8.84 11.01 -2.61
CA CYS A 38 7.65 10.58 -1.87
C CYS A 38 7.09 9.26 -2.39
N ILE A 39 6.58 8.46 -1.44
CA ILE A 39 5.76 7.29 -1.69
C ILE A 39 4.40 7.58 -1.05
N SER A 40 3.35 7.73 -1.86
CA SER A 40 2.03 8.17 -1.42
C SER A 40 1.00 7.09 -1.67
N PHE A 41 0.45 6.52 -0.59
CA PHE A 41 -0.66 5.57 -0.64
C PHE A 41 -1.97 6.33 -0.79
N VAL A 42 -2.69 6.11 -1.88
CA VAL A 42 -4.03 6.66 -2.08
C VAL A 42 -5.02 5.78 -1.32
N ARG A 43 -5.48 6.26 -0.14
CA ARG A 43 -6.42 5.54 0.72
C ARG A 43 -7.87 5.72 0.27
N ARG A 44 -8.21 6.94 -0.16
CA ARG A 44 -9.54 7.31 -0.66
C ARG A 44 -9.45 8.23 -1.85
N GLY A 45 -10.47 8.18 -2.67
CA GLY A 45 -10.69 9.11 -3.75
C GLY A 45 -10.03 8.75 -5.07
N ASN A 46 -10.12 9.70 -6.01
CA ASN A 46 -9.54 9.60 -7.34
C ASN A 46 -9.16 10.97 -7.88
N PHE A 47 -7.91 11.14 -8.26
CA PHE A 47 -7.39 12.38 -8.83
C PHE A 47 -6.41 12.12 -9.98
N LEU A 48 -6.25 13.09 -10.85
CA LEU A 48 -5.16 13.12 -11.82
C LEU A 48 -3.98 13.88 -11.22
N PHE A 49 -2.85 13.19 -11.13
CA PHE A 49 -1.58 13.80 -10.77
C PHE A 49 -0.85 14.20 -12.06
N ASN A 50 -0.78 15.49 -12.32
CA ASN A 50 -0.23 16.04 -13.55
C ASN A 50 1.19 16.54 -13.33
N VAL A 51 2.14 15.98 -14.06
CA VAL A 51 3.55 16.39 -14.03
C VAL A 51 4.03 16.47 -15.46
N PHE A 52 4.53 17.65 -15.87
CA PHE A 52 5.01 17.91 -17.20
C PHE A 52 3.95 17.54 -18.27
N ARG A 53 4.21 16.56 -19.13
CA ARG A 53 3.29 16.09 -20.18
C ARG A 53 2.49 14.84 -19.80
N ARG A 54 2.62 14.37 -18.56
CA ARG A 54 1.98 13.13 -18.09
C ARG A 54 0.88 13.44 -17.07
N SER A 55 -0.18 12.66 -17.15
CA SER A 55 -1.26 12.68 -16.18
C SER A 55 -1.46 11.26 -15.65
N LEU A 56 -1.23 11.07 -14.37
CA LEU A 56 -1.36 9.79 -13.69
C LEU A 56 -2.71 9.71 -12.99
N ASP A 57 -3.52 8.74 -13.39
CA ASP A 57 -4.85 8.52 -12.83
C ASP A 57 -4.74 7.76 -11.51
N SER A 58 -4.61 8.51 -10.44
CA SER A 58 -4.38 8.03 -9.08
C SER A 58 -5.70 7.78 -8.36
N TYR A 59 -5.90 6.58 -7.86
CA TYR A 59 -7.12 6.18 -7.14
C TYR A 59 -6.81 5.17 -6.04
N THR A 60 -7.77 4.90 -5.18
CA THR A 60 -7.65 3.95 -4.06
C THR A 60 -7.08 2.60 -4.50
N GLY A 61 -6.04 2.15 -3.78
CA GLY A 61 -5.29 0.94 -4.11
C GLY A 61 -4.16 1.17 -5.11
N CYS A 62 -3.75 2.43 -5.29
CA CYS A 62 -2.53 2.80 -6.00
C CYS A 62 -1.54 3.46 -5.05
N VAL A 63 -0.27 3.32 -5.35
CA VAL A 63 0.83 4.07 -4.76
C VAL A 63 1.43 4.98 -5.81
N LEU A 64 1.42 6.27 -5.52
CA LEU A 64 2.07 7.28 -6.32
C LEU A 64 3.48 7.51 -5.81
N VAL A 65 4.47 7.30 -6.67
CA VAL A 65 5.89 7.56 -6.36
C VAL A 65 6.36 8.77 -7.14
N THR A 66 6.98 9.74 -6.46
CA THR A 66 7.38 11.01 -7.06
C THR A 66 8.82 11.35 -6.73
N LYS A 67 9.57 11.82 -7.72
CA LYS A 67 10.91 12.38 -7.53
C LYS A 67 10.83 13.86 -7.09
N PRO A 68 11.88 14.40 -6.43
CA PRO A 68 11.99 15.84 -6.19
C PRO A 68 12.34 16.59 -7.49
N GLY A 69 12.12 17.90 -7.50
CA GLY A 69 12.64 18.78 -8.55
C GLY A 69 11.66 19.14 -9.66
N TYR A 70 10.33 18.89 -9.48
CA TYR A 70 9.35 19.11 -10.52
C TYR A 70 8.10 19.84 -10.04
N GLU A 71 7.53 20.67 -10.91
CA GLU A 71 6.20 21.24 -10.71
C GLU A 71 5.12 20.23 -11.05
N ARG A 72 4.05 20.26 -10.26
CA ARG A 72 2.89 19.39 -10.39
C ARG A 72 1.59 20.13 -10.12
N THR A 73 0.50 19.63 -10.69
CA THR A 73 -0.86 19.99 -10.31
C THR A 73 -1.66 18.73 -10.02
N VAL A 74 -2.72 18.86 -9.27
CA VAL A 74 -3.68 17.78 -9.00
C VAL A 74 -5.04 18.21 -9.50
N THR A 75 -5.66 17.36 -10.33
CA THR A 75 -7.04 17.57 -10.81
C THR A 75 -7.94 16.55 -10.14
N HIS A 76 -8.86 17.00 -9.30
CA HIS A 76 -9.81 16.15 -8.62
C HIS A 76 -10.90 15.64 -9.58
N LYS A 77 -11.26 14.35 -9.48
CA LYS A 77 -12.23 13.70 -10.39
C LYS A 77 -13.53 13.26 -9.71
N HIS A 78 -13.76 13.64 -8.45
CA HIS A 78 -14.85 13.05 -7.66
C HIS A 78 -15.53 14.07 -6.73
N ALA A 79 -16.67 13.64 -6.17
CA ALA A 79 -17.38 14.36 -5.12
C ALA A 79 -16.91 14.01 -3.69
N ILE A 80 -15.91 13.13 -3.54
CA ILE A 80 -15.39 12.67 -2.25
C ILE A 80 -13.95 13.16 -2.12
N PRO A 81 -13.56 13.79 -0.99
CA PRO A 81 -12.20 14.24 -0.76
C PRO A 81 -11.17 13.11 -0.84
N ASP A 82 -10.03 13.40 -1.46
CA ASP A 82 -8.91 12.47 -1.53
C ASP A 82 -8.19 12.38 -0.19
N GLU A 83 -7.83 11.16 0.23
CA GLU A 83 -7.01 10.91 1.40
C GLU A 83 -5.78 10.10 1.02
N CYS A 84 -4.60 10.57 1.44
CA CYS A 84 -3.33 9.89 1.20
C CYS A 84 -2.50 9.77 2.47
N THR A 85 -1.76 8.68 2.60
CA THR A 85 -0.62 8.61 3.50
C THR A 85 0.65 8.85 2.68
N ILE A 86 1.43 9.87 3.03
CA ILE A 86 2.61 10.27 2.30
C ILE A 86 3.85 9.97 3.14
N PHE A 87 4.69 9.06 2.65
CA PHE A 87 6.05 8.84 3.17
C PHE A 87 6.97 9.76 2.39
N GLU A 88 7.44 10.80 3.05
CA GLU A 88 8.30 11.82 2.46
C GLU A 88 9.73 11.62 2.97
N PHE A 89 10.66 11.30 2.08
CA PHE A 89 12.05 11.00 2.41
C PHE A 89 12.92 12.26 2.31
N LYS A 90 13.80 12.46 3.30
CA LYS A 90 14.72 13.59 3.34
C LYS A 90 15.78 13.50 2.21
N ASN A 91 16.25 14.63 1.73
CA ASN A 91 17.21 14.67 0.62
C ASN A 91 18.53 13.94 0.89
N SER A 92 19.00 13.88 2.15
CA SER A 92 20.17 13.09 2.53
C SER A 92 19.95 11.61 2.23
N PHE A 93 18.82 11.06 2.69
CA PHE A 93 18.46 9.67 2.46
C PHE A 93 18.14 9.38 0.99
N TYR A 94 17.54 10.32 0.27
CA TYR A 94 17.31 10.17 -1.17
C TYR A 94 18.61 10.00 -1.96
N LYS A 95 19.70 10.67 -1.55
CA LYS A 95 21.03 10.48 -2.16
C LYS A 95 21.56 9.07 -1.92
N GLU A 96 21.47 8.55 -0.70
CA GLU A 96 21.85 7.16 -0.37
C GLU A 96 21.01 6.15 -1.18
N LEU A 97 19.72 6.43 -1.34
CA LEU A 97 18.82 5.60 -2.15
C LEU A 97 19.26 5.59 -3.63
N LEU A 98 19.70 6.71 -4.18
CA LEU A 98 20.22 6.77 -5.54
C LEU A 98 21.54 6.00 -5.71
N GLU A 99 22.38 5.90 -4.70
CA GLU A 99 23.61 5.08 -4.75
C GLU A 99 23.26 3.59 -4.88
N GLN A 100 22.20 3.14 -4.23
CA GLN A 100 21.76 1.74 -4.24
C GLN A 100 20.87 1.38 -5.43
N TYR A 101 19.93 2.25 -5.79
CA TYR A 101 18.86 2.00 -6.76
C TYR A 101 18.91 2.90 -7.99
N GLY A 102 19.92 3.75 -8.12
CA GLY A 102 20.03 4.76 -9.18
C GLY A 102 20.03 4.17 -10.60
N GLN A 103 20.38 2.88 -10.76
CA GLN A 103 20.33 2.16 -12.04
C GLN A 103 18.90 1.83 -12.51
N LEU A 104 17.88 1.91 -11.65
CA LEU A 104 16.50 1.69 -12.06
C LEU A 104 16.07 2.74 -13.09
N LYS A 105 15.39 2.31 -14.14
CA LYS A 105 14.90 3.18 -15.22
C LYS A 105 14.18 4.42 -14.68
N PHE A 106 13.40 4.25 -13.61
CA PHE A 106 12.71 5.35 -12.96
C PHE A 106 13.66 6.49 -12.56
N PHE A 107 14.85 6.20 -12.01
CA PHE A 107 15.80 7.21 -11.57
C PHE A 107 16.68 7.73 -12.70
N VAL A 108 17.07 6.87 -13.66
CA VAL A 108 17.94 7.22 -14.78
C VAL A 108 17.22 8.10 -15.80
N ASP A 109 15.96 7.84 -16.07
CA ASP A 109 15.18 8.53 -17.10
C ASP A 109 14.66 9.87 -16.56
N ASN A 110 15.18 10.97 -17.12
CA ASN A 110 14.81 12.32 -16.73
C ASN A 110 13.39 12.71 -17.17
N ASP A 111 12.78 11.98 -18.09
CA ASP A 111 11.40 12.21 -18.53
C ASP A 111 10.38 11.50 -17.61
N ILE A 112 10.83 10.67 -16.68
CA ILE A 112 10.01 10.02 -15.69
C ILE A 112 10.12 10.77 -14.35
N HIS A 113 9.17 11.65 -14.07
CA HIS A 113 9.13 12.46 -12.84
C HIS A 113 8.36 11.78 -11.73
N SER A 114 7.37 11.00 -12.11
CA SER A 114 6.50 10.25 -11.21
C SER A 114 6.01 8.97 -11.88
N THR A 115 5.62 8.01 -11.07
CA THR A 115 5.03 6.75 -11.51
C THR A 115 3.93 6.31 -10.56
N LEU A 116 3.01 5.48 -11.06
CA LEU A 116 1.92 4.93 -10.30
C LEU A 116 2.07 3.41 -10.29
N ILE A 117 2.07 2.79 -9.14
CA ILE A 117 2.04 1.34 -8.99
C ILE A 117 0.73 0.91 -8.33
N LYS A 118 0.26 -0.30 -8.64
CA LYS A 118 -0.89 -0.88 -7.98
C LYS A 118 -0.42 -1.55 -6.71
N THR A 119 -1.15 -1.35 -5.60
CA THR A 119 -0.84 -2.07 -4.37
C THR A 119 -1.15 -3.54 -4.53
N ASP A 120 -0.27 -4.38 -3.98
CA ASP A 120 -0.58 -5.76 -3.65
C ASP A 120 -0.99 -5.88 -2.16
N PRO A 121 -1.55 -7.02 -1.74
CA PRO A 121 -1.97 -7.19 -0.34
C PRO A 121 -0.83 -7.08 0.68
N GLU A 122 0.41 -7.41 0.29
CA GLU A 122 1.56 -7.35 1.19
C GLU A 122 1.98 -5.92 1.47
N LEU A 123 2.01 -5.11 0.44
CA LEU A 123 2.32 -3.68 0.56
C LEU A 123 1.22 -2.94 1.34
N GLU A 124 -0.05 -3.32 1.16
CA GLU A 124 -1.16 -2.77 1.94
C GLU A 124 -1.06 -3.15 3.41
N LEU A 125 -0.68 -4.39 3.73
CA LEU A 125 -0.48 -4.81 5.12
C LEU A 125 0.69 -4.07 5.78
N LEU A 126 1.81 -3.90 5.09
CA LEU A 126 2.95 -3.14 5.63
C LEU A 126 2.59 -1.68 5.90
N HIS A 127 1.86 -1.05 4.98
CA HIS A 127 1.33 0.30 5.17
C HIS A 127 0.44 0.36 6.43
N TYR A 128 -0.52 -0.57 6.54
CA TYR A 128 -1.42 -0.67 7.70
C TYR A 128 -0.65 -0.86 9.01
N GLU A 129 0.30 -1.81 9.05
CA GLU A 129 1.10 -2.08 10.26
C GLU A 129 2.01 -0.90 10.64
N ALA A 130 2.53 -0.15 9.67
CA ALA A 130 3.29 1.08 9.95
C ALA A 130 2.40 2.13 10.64
N ILE A 131 1.21 2.41 10.08
CA ILE A 131 0.26 3.37 10.67
C ILE A 131 -0.24 2.90 12.03
N ARG A 132 -0.61 1.63 12.16
CA ARG A 132 -1.02 1.03 13.44
C ARG A 132 0.06 1.14 14.50
N SER A 133 1.33 0.89 14.14
CA SER A 133 2.47 1.00 15.06
C SER A 133 2.68 2.44 15.55
N ILE A 134 2.42 3.44 14.70
CA ILE A 134 2.46 4.86 15.09
C ILE A 134 1.33 5.18 16.09
N ILE A 135 0.10 4.77 15.79
CA ILE A 135 -1.07 4.98 16.66
C ILE A 135 -0.85 4.32 18.03
N GLN A 136 -0.29 3.12 18.04
CA GLN A 136 0.05 2.38 19.26
C GLN A 136 1.31 2.88 19.97
N ARG A 137 1.96 3.92 19.45
CA ARG A 137 3.22 4.48 20.00
C ARG A 137 4.31 3.42 20.16
N SER A 138 4.42 2.54 19.17
CA SER A 138 5.48 1.52 19.16
C SER A 138 6.87 2.15 19.11
N ALA A 139 7.90 1.38 19.47
CA ALA A 139 9.28 1.83 19.42
C ALA A 139 9.67 2.34 18.02
N LYS A 140 10.43 3.43 17.93
CA LYS A 140 10.89 4.06 16.69
C LYS A 140 11.51 3.03 15.73
N LEU A 141 12.40 2.17 16.24
CA LEU A 141 13.07 1.13 15.44
C LEU A 141 12.07 0.18 14.74
N LYS A 142 10.93 -0.15 15.39
CA LYS A 142 9.90 -0.98 14.77
C LYS A 142 9.25 -0.27 13.59
N ILE A 143 8.94 1.02 13.74
CA ILE A 143 8.32 1.84 12.69
C ILE A 143 9.31 2.01 11.52
N ASP A 144 10.57 2.35 11.84
CA ASP A 144 11.63 2.50 10.84
C ASP A 144 11.84 1.21 10.04
N SER A 145 11.83 0.04 10.70
CA SER A 145 11.96 -1.26 10.03
C SER A 145 10.79 -1.56 9.09
N LEU A 146 9.56 -1.18 9.43
CA LEU A 146 8.40 -1.36 8.57
C LEU A 146 8.45 -0.42 7.36
N VAL A 147 8.91 0.81 7.54
CA VAL A 147 9.05 1.79 6.45
C VAL A 147 10.16 1.38 5.48
N MET A 148 11.28 0.84 5.98
CA MET A 148 12.34 0.30 5.12
C MET A 148 11.84 -0.90 4.31
N GLU A 149 11.14 -1.84 4.93
CA GLU A 149 10.56 -3.00 4.24
C GLU A 149 9.54 -2.57 3.17
N LEU A 150 8.71 -1.55 3.47
CA LEU A 150 7.78 -0.94 2.52
C LEU A 150 8.54 -0.32 1.32
N LEU A 151 9.62 0.39 1.56
CA LEU A 151 10.46 0.98 0.52
C LEU A 151 11.09 -0.10 -0.36
N GLU A 152 11.70 -1.13 0.25
CA GLU A 152 12.31 -2.26 -0.45
C GLU A 152 11.32 -3.04 -1.32
N MET A 153 10.05 -3.13 -0.91
CA MET A 153 9.00 -3.73 -1.73
C MET A 153 8.49 -2.81 -2.83
N THR A 154 8.50 -1.50 -2.61
CA THR A 154 7.99 -0.52 -3.59
C THR A 154 8.94 -0.35 -4.77
N LEU A 155 10.26 -0.25 -4.50
CA LEU A 155 11.26 0.11 -5.53
C LEU A 155 11.37 -0.88 -6.70
N PRO A 156 11.40 -2.21 -6.51
CA PRO A 156 11.40 -3.16 -7.63
C PRO A 156 10.15 -3.05 -8.49
N ASN A 157 8.99 -2.80 -7.87
CA ASN A 157 7.72 -2.67 -8.57
C ASN A 157 7.63 -1.41 -9.47
N ILE A 158 8.48 -0.42 -9.23
CA ILE A 158 8.60 0.77 -10.10
C ILE A 158 9.22 0.41 -11.45
N ALA A 159 10.12 -0.57 -11.49
CA ALA A 159 10.81 -0.97 -12.71
C ALA A 159 9.88 -1.69 -13.71
N ASP A 160 8.90 -2.44 -13.23
CA ASP A 160 7.99 -3.26 -14.03
C ASP A 160 6.66 -2.56 -14.38
N TYR A 161 6.52 -1.28 -14.02
CA TYR A 161 5.28 -0.56 -14.24
C TYR A 161 4.90 -0.45 -15.73
N GLN A 162 3.78 -1.06 -16.06
CA GLN A 162 3.13 -0.96 -17.37
C GLN A 162 1.98 0.06 -17.27
N PRO A 163 2.04 1.21 -17.97
CA PRO A 163 1.03 2.28 -17.84
C PRO A 163 -0.37 1.93 -18.34
N ASN A 164 -0.60 0.70 -18.78
CA ASN A 164 -1.81 0.32 -19.52
C ASN A 164 -2.97 -0.24 -18.67
N TYR A 165 -2.84 -0.35 -17.35
CA TYR A 165 -3.94 -0.82 -16.52
C TYR A 165 -4.83 0.35 -16.08
N LYS A 166 -5.79 0.72 -16.94
CA LYS A 166 -6.80 1.74 -16.61
C LYS A 166 -8.09 1.05 -16.17
N VAL A 167 -8.48 1.25 -14.93
CA VAL A 167 -9.85 0.97 -14.50
C VAL A 167 -10.77 2.01 -15.18
N ASN A 168 -11.86 1.55 -15.76
CA ASN A 168 -12.83 2.41 -16.43
C ASN A 168 -13.40 3.44 -15.45
N ASP A 169 -13.51 4.72 -15.86
CA ASP A 169 -13.98 5.81 -15.01
C ASP A 169 -15.41 5.60 -14.49
N GLN A 170 -16.29 4.96 -15.29
CA GLN A 170 -17.63 4.59 -14.82
C GLN A 170 -17.57 3.55 -13.70
N LEU A 171 -16.67 2.57 -13.81
CA LEU A 171 -16.46 1.56 -12.77
C LEU A 171 -15.94 2.20 -11.48
N LYS A 172 -15.00 3.15 -11.58
CA LYS A 172 -14.51 3.92 -10.43
C LYS A 172 -15.62 4.72 -9.76
N ARG A 173 -16.38 5.52 -10.53
CA ARG A 173 -17.49 6.30 -9.98
C ARG A 173 -18.50 5.45 -9.21
N ASN A 174 -18.80 4.24 -9.72
CA ASN A 174 -19.84 3.41 -9.12
C ASN A 174 -19.34 2.56 -7.92
N HIS A 175 -18.04 2.21 -7.88
CA HIS A 175 -17.59 1.13 -6.99
C HIS A 175 -16.34 1.44 -6.18
N LEU A 176 -15.72 2.61 -6.35
CA LEU A 176 -14.49 2.92 -5.62
C LEU A 176 -14.69 2.83 -4.09
N VAL A 177 -15.78 3.42 -3.59
CA VAL A 177 -16.12 3.36 -2.15
C VAL A 177 -16.35 1.93 -1.64
N THR A 178 -16.92 1.05 -2.48
CA THR A 178 -17.07 -0.37 -2.17
C THR A 178 -15.71 -1.04 -1.98
N ILE A 179 -14.75 -0.71 -2.86
CA ILE A 179 -13.39 -1.26 -2.78
C ILE A 179 -12.63 -0.71 -1.57
N GLU A 180 -12.75 0.58 -1.29
CA GLU A 180 -12.16 1.22 -0.11
C GLU A 180 -12.59 0.50 1.17
N ARG A 181 -13.89 0.43 1.38
CA ARG A 181 -14.47 -0.23 2.56
C ARG A 181 -14.06 -1.69 2.70
N SER A 182 -14.13 -2.44 1.59
CA SER A 182 -13.79 -3.86 1.62
C SER A 182 -12.33 -4.12 1.95
N LYS A 183 -11.40 -3.32 1.42
CA LYS A 183 -9.98 -3.43 1.71
C LYS A 183 -9.68 -3.05 3.17
N GLU A 184 -10.23 -1.92 3.64
CA GLU A 184 -10.13 -1.48 5.03
C GLU A 184 -10.61 -2.59 5.97
N TYR A 185 -11.83 -3.10 5.74
CA TYR A 185 -12.41 -4.17 6.53
C TYR A 185 -11.56 -5.44 6.57
N MET A 186 -11.10 -5.91 5.41
CA MET A 186 -10.23 -7.11 5.34
C MET A 186 -8.89 -6.89 6.03
N THR A 187 -8.29 -5.71 5.87
CA THR A 187 -6.99 -5.40 6.49
C THR A 187 -7.07 -5.25 8.01
N GLU A 188 -8.17 -4.74 8.53
CA GLU A 188 -8.40 -4.64 9.98
C GLU A 188 -8.77 -5.98 10.63
N ASN A 189 -9.42 -6.88 9.87
CA ASN A 189 -10.01 -8.10 10.39
C ASN A 189 -9.38 -9.39 9.85
N PHE A 190 -8.26 -9.35 9.13
CA PHE A 190 -7.68 -10.53 8.47
C PHE A 190 -7.40 -11.71 9.41
N SER A 191 -7.13 -11.43 10.69
CA SER A 191 -6.85 -12.45 11.72
C SER A 191 -8.10 -13.15 12.24
N ARG A 192 -9.31 -12.66 11.91
CA ARG A 192 -10.59 -13.29 12.26
C ARG A 192 -11.07 -14.21 11.15
N ASP A 193 -11.99 -15.09 11.48
CA ASP A 193 -12.73 -15.86 10.48
C ASP A 193 -13.85 -14.99 9.90
N ILE A 194 -13.54 -14.31 8.79
CA ILE A 194 -14.48 -13.41 8.10
C ILE A 194 -15.00 -14.08 6.83
N SER A 195 -16.32 -13.99 6.61
CA SER A 195 -16.97 -14.57 5.44
C SER A 195 -17.07 -13.58 4.27
N LEU A 196 -17.31 -14.11 3.08
CA LEU A 196 -17.57 -13.27 1.89
C LEU A 196 -18.81 -12.41 2.07
N GLU A 197 -19.85 -12.98 2.71
CA GLU A 197 -21.11 -12.30 3.03
C GLU A 197 -20.88 -11.12 3.98
N GLU A 198 -20.03 -11.30 4.98
CA GLU A 198 -19.68 -10.26 5.94
C GLU A 198 -18.98 -9.08 5.25
N ILE A 199 -17.98 -9.36 4.40
CA ILE A 199 -17.25 -8.32 3.64
C ILE A 199 -18.19 -7.59 2.67
N ALA A 200 -19.02 -8.34 1.93
CA ALA A 200 -19.94 -7.78 0.96
C ALA A 200 -21.01 -6.92 1.63
N SER A 201 -21.55 -7.37 2.77
CA SER A 201 -22.53 -6.62 3.56
C SER A 201 -21.94 -5.33 4.12
N TYR A 202 -20.71 -5.36 4.65
CA TYR A 202 -20.03 -4.16 5.12
C TYR A 202 -19.80 -3.14 3.98
N SER A 203 -19.63 -3.65 2.76
CA SER A 203 -19.44 -2.84 1.55
C SER A 203 -20.73 -2.47 0.82
N TYR A 204 -21.90 -2.85 1.36
CA TYR A 204 -23.25 -2.58 0.84
C TYR A 204 -23.53 -3.13 -0.55
N VAL A 205 -23.01 -4.33 -0.86
CA VAL A 205 -23.24 -5.01 -2.14
C VAL A 205 -23.52 -6.51 -1.95
N SER A 206 -24.11 -7.16 -2.96
CA SER A 206 -24.29 -8.61 -2.93
C SER A 206 -22.95 -9.34 -3.14
N CYS A 207 -22.79 -10.54 -2.57
CA CYS A 207 -21.57 -11.35 -2.65
C CYS A 207 -21.09 -11.58 -4.10
N PHE A 208 -22.04 -11.90 -5.00
CA PHE A 208 -21.72 -12.15 -6.40
C PHE A 208 -21.17 -10.89 -7.09
N HIS A 209 -21.84 -9.76 -6.88
CA HIS A 209 -21.43 -8.48 -7.44
C HIS A 209 -20.10 -8.02 -6.85
N PHE A 210 -19.93 -8.14 -5.55
CA PHE A 210 -18.70 -7.82 -4.83
C PHE A 210 -17.49 -8.58 -5.38
N SER A 211 -17.57 -9.91 -5.50
CA SER A 211 -16.44 -10.73 -5.97
C SER A 211 -15.92 -10.30 -7.34
N ARG A 212 -16.85 -9.97 -8.26
CA ARG A 212 -16.51 -9.50 -9.61
C ARG A 212 -15.86 -8.11 -9.61
N ILE A 213 -16.45 -7.17 -8.87
CA ILE A 213 -15.94 -5.80 -8.77
C ILE A 213 -14.55 -5.84 -8.12
N PHE A 214 -14.42 -6.51 -6.99
CA PHE A 214 -13.17 -6.56 -6.25
C PHE A 214 -12.02 -7.11 -7.10
N LYS A 215 -12.26 -8.19 -7.85
CA LYS A 215 -11.26 -8.75 -8.77
C LYS A 215 -10.85 -7.78 -9.87
N ASN A 216 -11.79 -7.00 -10.40
CA ASN A 216 -11.49 -6.00 -11.43
C ASN A 216 -10.58 -4.87 -10.90
N PHE A 217 -10.72 -4.48 -9.64
CA PHE A 217 -9.91 -3.42 -9.04
C PHE A 217 -8.57 -3.93 -8.51
N SER A 218 -8.57 -5.05 -7.77
CA SER A 218 -7.39 -5.55 -7.05
C SER A 218 -6.53 -6.53 -7.85
N SER A 219 -7.08 -7.13 -8.92
CA SER A 219 -6.53 -8.30 -9.65
C SER A 219 -6.55 -9.60 -8.85
N TYR A 220 -7.02 -9.57 -7.61
CA TYR A 220 -7.19 -10.72 -6.72
C TYR A 220 -8.68 -10.99 -6.49
N SER A 221 -9.07 -12.26 -6.30
CA SER A 221 -10.36 -12.52 -5.65
C SER A 221 -10.32 -12.09 -4.18
N PRO A 222 -11.47 -11.81 -3.52
CA PRO A 222 -11.50 -11.46 -2.10
C PRO A 222 -10.76 -12.48 -1.22
N TYR A 223 -10.96 -13.76 -1.48
CA TYR A 223 -10.28 -14.85 -0.77
C TYR A 223 -8.75 -14.82 -1.00
N GLN A 224 -8.29 -14.64 -2.24
CA GLN A 224 -6.87 -14.54 -2.54
C GLN A 224 -6.23 -13.34 -1.85
N PHE A 225 -6.90 -12.22 -1.84
CA PHE A 225 -6.43 -11.01 -1.16
C PHE A 225 -6.26 -11.25 0.35
N LEU A 226 -7.29 -11.78 1.00
CA LEU A 226 -7.27 -12.12 2.43
C LEU A 226 -6.17 -13.14 2.76
N LEU A 227 -6.02 -14.17 1.92
CA LEU A 227 -4.97 -15.19 2.10
C LEU A 227 -3.57 -14.56 2.04
N GLN A 228 -3.33 -13.61 1.12
CA GLN A 228 -2.03 -12.92 1.04
C GLN A 228 -1.75 -12.06 2.26
N LEU A 229 -2.76 -11.34 2.80
CA LEU A 229 -2.62 -10.60 4.06
C LEU A 229 -2.21 -11.52 5.21
N ARG A 230 -2.90 -12.64 5.37
CA ARG A 230 -2.62 -13.64 6.40
C ARG A 230 -1.21 -14.24 6.28
N LEU A 231 -0.79 -14.59 5.06
CA LEU A 231 0.54 -15.14 4.80
C LEU A 231 1.65 -14.12 5.07
N LYS A 232 1.44 -12.85 4.70
CA LYS A 232 2.42 -11.79 4.98
C LYS A 232 2.53 -11.51 6.48
N ASN A 233 1.41 -11.46 7.19
CA ASN A 233 1.44 -11.33 8.65
C ASN A 233 2.20 -12.48 9.32
N ALA A 234 1.93 -13.73 8.88
CA ALA A 234 2.64 -14.90 9.40
C ALA A 234 4.15 -14.84 9.11
N GLU A 235 4.54 -14.36 7.93
CA GLU A 235 5.94 -14.15 7.57
C GLU A 235 6.62 -13.14 8.53
N ILE A 236 5.98 -12.00 8.78
CA ILE A 236 6.46 -10.99 9.73
C ILE A 236 6.63 -11.59 11.13
N LEU A 237 5.63 -12.34 11.61
CA LEU A 237 5.70 -12.99 12.94
C LEU A 237 6.78 -14.07 13.01
N LEU A 238 7.00 -14.85 11.95
CA LEU A 238 8.07 -15.85 11.89
C LEU A 238 9.46 -15.22 12.00
N ARG A 239 9.66 -14.05 11.40
CA ARG A 239 10.94 -13.30 11.46
C ARG A 239 11.14 -12.57 12.78
N LYS A 240 10.08 -11.93 13.29
CA LYS A 240 10.18 -10.95 14.40
C LYS A 240 9.75 -11.47 15.76
N SER A 241 9.22 -12.69 15.86
CA SER A 241 8.75 -13.27 17.14
C SER A 241 9.31 -14.66 17.41
N GLN A 242 9.17 -15.09 18.68
CA GLN A 242 9.48 -16.46 19.14
C GLN A 242 8.23 -17.33 19.28
N LEU A 243 7.07 -16.85 18.86
CA LEU A 243 5.80 -17.57 18.96
C LEU A 243 5.89 -18.96 18.29
N PRO A 244 5.31 -20.01 18.85
CA PRO A 244 5.17 -21.30 18.17
C PRO A 244 4.53 -21.15 16.78
N VAL A 245 4.91 -22.03 15.84
CA VAL A 245 4.35 -21.98 14.46
C VAL A 245 2.84 -22.12 14.47
N ASN A 246 2.29 -22.93 15.38
CA ASN A 246 0.84 -23.09 15.50
C ASN A 246 0.16 -21.80 15.95
N ASP A 247 0.74 -21.09 16.92
CA ASP A 247 0.18 -19.82 17.42
C ASP A 247 0.23 -18.74 16.33
N ILE A 248 1.30 -18.75 15.52
CA ILE A 248 1.40 -17.87 14.35
C ILE A 248 0.32 -18.18 13.31
N ALA A 249 0.04 -19.46 13.05
CA ALA A 249 -1.03 -19.83 12.13
C ALA A 249 -2.38 -19.25 12.59
N PHE A 250 -2.76 -19.49 13.84
CA PHE A 250 -4.04 -19.02 14.38
C PHE A 250 -4.10 -17.49 14.51
N SER A 251 -3.05 -16.84 15.02
CA SER A 251 -3.00 -15.38 15.11
C SER A 251 -2.97 -14.67 13.76
N SER A 252 -2.61 -15.38 12.70
CA SER A 252 -2.70 -14.88 11.32
C SER A 252 -4.04 -15.22 10.63
N GLY A 253 -5.01 -15.79 11.34
CA GLY A 253 -6.36 -16.04 10.86
C GLY A 253 -6.54 -17.36 10.11
N PHE A 254 -5.62 -18.30 10.21
CA PHE A 254 -5.82 -19.65 9.66
C PHE A 254 -6.59 -20.53 10.64
N ASN A 255 -7.54 -21.32 10.14
CA ASN A 255 -8.36 -22.23 10.94
C ASN A 255 -7.68 -23.60 11.15
N SER A 256 -6.61 -23.90 10.41
CA SER A 256 -5.79 -25.10 10.63
C SER A 256 -4.32 -24.85 10.29
N VAL A 257 -3.45 -25.57 11.00
CA VAL A 257 -2.00 -25.51 10.80
C VAL A 257 -1.58 -26.17 9.48
N GLU A 258 -2.32 -27.18 9.06
CA GLU A 258 -2.11 -27.90 7.78
C GLU A 258 -2.35 -26.96 6.60
N HIS A 259 -3.50 -26.27 6.60
CA HIS A 259 -3.80 -25.27 5.57
C HIS A 259 -2.77 -24.14 5.55
N PHE A 260 -2.42 -23.60 6.73
CA PHE A 260 -1.36 -22.61 6.84
C PHE A 260 -0.04 -23.11 6.24
N THR A 261 0.43 -24.29 6.66
CA THR A 261 1.72 -24.84 6.22
C THR A 261 1.76 -25.07 4.71
N ALA A 262 0.68 -25.59 4.14
CA ALA A 262 0.55 -25.81 2.70
C ALA A 262 0.56 -24.48 1.92
N ALA A 263 -0.25 -23.51 2.34
CA ALA A 263 -0.32 -22.20 1.70
C ALA A 263 1.01 -21.43 1.82
N PHE A 264 1.65 -21.46 2.98
CA PHE A 264 2.94 -20.83 3.24
C PHE A 264 4.05 -21.44 2.37
N ARG A 265 4.13 -22.77 2.34
CA ARG A 265 5.11 -23.47 1.48
C ARG A 265 4.90 -23.17 0.00
N LYS A 266 3.65 -23.08 -0.45
CA LYS A 266 3.32 -22.73 -1.84
C LYS A 266 3.83 -21.33 -2.19
N LYS A 267 3.75 -20.38 -1.27
CA LYS A 267 4.16 -18.97 -1.48
C LYS A 267 5.66 -18.77 -1.34
N TYR A 268 6.26 -19.29 -0.26
CA TYR A 268 7.65 -19.01 0.13
C TYR A 268 8.64 -20.15 -0.21
N GLY A 269 8.18 -21.23 -0.84
CA GLY A 269 9.03 -22.34 -1.29
C GLY A 269 9.45 -23.32 -0.19
N CYS A 270 9.25 -22.99 1.09
CA CYS A 270 9.63 -23.85 2.23
C CYS A 270 8.60 -23.77 3.37
N PRO A 271 8.55 -24.78 4.26
CA PRO A 271 7.66 -24.77 5.41
C PRO A 271 7.98 -23.62 6.39
N PRO A 272 6.99 -23.13 7.20
CA PRO A 272 7.18 -22.04 8.17
C PRO A 272 8.34 -22.26 9.15
N SER A 273 8.51 -23.50 9.65
CA SER A 273 9.58 -23.83 10.57
C SER A 273 10.97 -23.66 9.97
N ARG A 274 11.15 -24.10 8.70
CA ARG A 274 12.41 -23.94 7.97
C ARG A 274 12.67 -22.48 7.62
N TYR A 275 11.63 -21.73 7.24
CA TYR A 275 11.72 -20.30 6.96
C TYR A 275 12.26 -19.50 8.15
N ARG A 276 11.76 -19.79 9.37
CA ARG A 276 12.23 -19.18 10.61
C ARG A 276 13.73 -19.41 10.87
N VAL A 277 14.22 -20.62 10.62
CA VAL A 277 15.64 -20.96 10.83
C VAL A 277 16.52 -20.24 9.84
N ALA A 278 16.14 -20.19 8.58
CA ALA A 278 16.88 -19.48 7.53
C ALA A 278 17.00 -17.97 7.83
N GLY A 279 15.89 -17.33 8.28
CA GLY A 279 15.89 -15.91 8.65
C GLY A 279 16.74 -15.57 9.89
N ARG A 280 17.11 -16.56 10.73
CA ARG A 280 18.04 -16.37 11.87
C ARG A 280 19.52 -16.48 11.49
N LEU A 281 19.82 -17.10 10.36
CA LEU A 281 21.20 -17.28 9.88
C LEU A 281 21.67 -16.11 9.03
N THR A 282 20.76 -15.22 8.63
CA THR A 282 21.03 -14.02 7.78
C THR A 282 21.02 -12.71 8.57
N ASN A 283 20.79 -12.77 9.87
CA ASN A 283 20.92 -11.68 10.84
C ASN A 283 22.10 -12.01 11.76
#